data_1a94800abb82d2a2dd6b740f5e451067
#
_entry.id   1a94800abb82d2a2dd6b740f5e451067
#
_cell.length_a   1.000
_cell.length_b   1.000
_cell.length_c   1.000
_cell.angle_alpha   90.00
_cell.angle_beta   90.00
_cell.angle_gamma   90.00
#
_symmetry.space_group_name_H-M   'P 1'
#
loop_
_entity.id
_entity.type
_entity.pdbx_description
1 polymer ?
#
loop_
_entity_poly.entity_id
_entity_poly.type
_entity_poly.pdbx_seq_one_letter_code
_entity_poly.pdbx_strand_id
1 'polypeptide(L)'
;MEKTIITGLESKSVRLDVLFEDDDAIYDIELQLEREEEIPKRSRHYYTAMARNALRKGEPYGKFKRSYVIFVCCFDAFGMDEPIYRFEMYDKNLQLNLNDGSSTMNLAL
;
A
#
# COMPACT_ATOMS: atom_id res chain seq x y z
N MET A 1 20.58 0.51 -9.21
CA MET A 1 19.37 0.66 -8.35
C MET A 1 19.48 -0.27 -7.17
N GLU A 2 19.48 0.30 -5.98
CA GLU A 2 19.52 -0.50 -4.77
C GLU A 2 18.10 -0.82 -4.31
N LYS A 3 17.94 -2.02 -3.80
CA LYS A 3 16.67 -2.47 -3.24
C LYS A 3 16.87 -2.81 -1.78
N THR A 4 15.97 -2.32 -0.96
CA THR A 4 16.00 -2.56 0.48
C THR A 4 14.76 -3.35 0.88
N ILE A 5 14.96 -4.43 1.60
CA ILE A 5 13.89 -5.24 2.16
C ILE A 5 13.98 -5.14 3.68
N ILE A 6 12.91 -4.65 4.27
CA ILE A 6 12.81 -4.50 5.73
C ILE A 6 11.59 -5.29 6.19
N THR A 7 11.80 -6.22 7.12
CA THR A 7 10.74 -7.08 7.63
C THR A 7 10.34 -6.63 9.02
N GLY A 8 9.04 -6.49 9.25
CA GLY A 8 8.50 -6.15 10.57
C GLY A 8 8.79 -4.74 11.01
N LEU A 9 8.94 -3.80 10.07
CA LEU A 9 9.16 -2.40 10.40
C LEU A 9 7.97 -1.83 11.15
N GLU A 10 8.25 -1.13 12.23
CA GLU A 10 7.24 -0.38 12.96
C GLU A 10 7.44 1.10 12.71
N SER A 11 6.36 1.79 12.36
CA SER A 11 6.30 3.23 12.27
C SER A 11 5.30 3.73 13.30
N LYS A 12 5.81 4.30 14.39
CA LYS A 12 5.00 4.70 15.53
C LYS A 12 4.24 3.49 16.09
N SER A 13 2.95 3.37 15.86
CA SER A 13 2.15 2.24 16.34
C SER A 13 1.76 1.26 15.24
N VAL A 14 2.31 1.43 14.02
CA VAL A 14 1.96 0.59 12.89
C VAL A 14 3.10 -0.35 12.56
N ARG A 15 2.81 -1.64 12.54
CA ARG A 15 3.75 -2.66 12.11
C ARG A 15 3.39 -3.11 10.69
N LEU A 16 4.38 -3.08 9.80
CA LEU A 16 4.26 -3.56 8.42
C LEU A 16 4.89 -4.95 8.32
N ASP A 17 4.26 -5.87 7.59
CA ASP A 17 4.75 -7.24 7.48
C ASP A 17 6.08 -7.31 6.72
N VAL A 18 6.10 -6.81 5.50
CA VAL A 18 7.30 -6.72 4.68
C VAL A 18 7.32 -5.38 4.00
N LEU A 19 8.39 -4.65 4.18
CA LEU A 19 8.60 -3.38 3.49
C LEU A 19 9.74 -3.55 2.50
N PHE A 20 9.47 -3.25 1.25
CA PHE A 20 10.43 -3.31 0.17
C PHE A 20 10.52 -1.95 -0.50
N GLU A 21 11.73 -1.46 -0.72
CA GLU A 21 11.92 -0.13 -1.30
C GLU A 21 13.00 -0.16 -2.36
N ASP A 22 12.74 0.49 -3.48
CA ASP A 22 13.76 0.78 -4.48
C ASP A 22 13.80 2.28 -4.76
N ASP A 23 14.49 2.70 -5.82
CA ASP A 23 14.64 4.14 -6.11
C ASP A 23 13.31 4.81 -6.47
N ASP A 24 12.37 4.07 -7.02
CA ASP A 24 11.14 4.62 -7.59
C ASP A 24 9.90 4.39 -6.72
N ALA A 25 9.91 3.35 -5.90
CA ALA A 25 8.69 2.94 -5.20
C ALA A 25 8.98 2.30 -3.85
N ILE A 26 7.98 2.33 -3.00
CA ILE A 26 7.98 1.62 -1.72
C ILE A 26 6.76 0.71 -1.70
N TYR A 27 6.97 -0.54 -1.27
CA TYR A 27 5.96 -1.59 -1.27
C TYR A 27 5.78 -2.12 0.14
N ASP A 28 4.54 -2.14 0.62
CA ASP A 28 4.17 -2.81 1.85
C ASP A 28 3.38 -4.07 1.48
N ILE A 29 3.91 -5.23 1.83
CA ILE A 29 3.29 -6.51 1.51
C ILE A 29 2.74 -7.11 2.78
N GLU A 30 1.42 -7.37 2.80
CA GLU A 30 0.68 -7.89 3.94
C GLU A 30 0.08 -9.24 3.62
N LEU A 31 0.42 -10.27 4.39
CA LEU A 31 -0.15 -11.60 4.20
C LEU A 31 -1.40 -11.75 5.08
N GLN A 32 -2.51 -12.14 4.45
CA GLN A 32 -3.79 -12.35 5.13
C GLN A 32 -4.21 -13.80 4.96
N LEU A 33 -4.05 -14.60 6.01
CA LEU A 33 -4.39 -16.03 5.98
C LEU A 33 -5.87 -16.26 6.21
N GLU A 34 -6.49 -15.44 7.04
CA GLU A 34 -7.90 -15.53 7.37
C GLU A 34 -8.62 -14.28 6.93
N ARG A 35 -9.92 -14.41 6.66
CA ARG A 35 -10.72 -13.24 6.30
C ARG A 35 -10.77 -12.30 7.48
N GLU A 36 -10.25 -11.11 7.25
CA GLU A 36 -10.34 -10.01 8.20
C GLU A 36 -11.18 -8.89 7.59
N GLU A 37 -11.95 -8.27 8.44
CA GLU A 37 -12.66 -7.07 8.07
C GLU A 37 -11.68 -5.90 8.05
N GLU A 38 -12.09 -4.79 7.51
CA GLU A 38 -11.39 -3.52 7.57
C GLU A 38 -10.14 -3.44 6.69
N ILE A 39 -9.99 -4.32 5.69
CA ILE A 39 -8.88 -4.21 4.75
C ILE A 39 -8.78 -2.80 4.13
N PRO A 40 -9.89 -2.17 3.68
CA PRO A 40 -9.80 -0.81 3.15
C PRO A 40 -9.26 0.21 4.14
N LYS A 41 -9.71 0.16 5.38
CA LYS A 41 -9.24 1.09 6.42
C LYS A 41 -7.81 0.79 6.84
N ARG A 42 -7.44 -0.48 6.88
CA ARG A 42 -6.05 -0.87 7.15
C ARG A 42 -5.13 -0.39 6.06
N SER A 43 -5.54 -0.50 4.80
CA SER A 43 -4.80 0.02 3.67
C SER A 43 -4.50 1.52 3.85
N ARG A 44 -5.52 2.29 4.20
CA ARG A 44 -5.37 3.73 4.45
C ARG A 44 -4.39 4.00 5.59
N HIS A 45 -4.43 3.18 6.64
CA HIS A 45 -3.55 3.33 7.78
C HIS A 45 -2.08 3.05 7.39
N TYR A 46 -1.84 2.02 6.59
CA TYR A 46 -0.50 1.68 6.12
C TYR A 46 0.08 2.78 5.23
N TYR A 47 -0.73 3.38 4.36
CA TYR A 47 -0.28 4.53 3.57
C TYR A 47 0.18 5.67 4.46
N THR A 48 -0.56 5.95 5.53
CA THR A 48 -0.19 6.99 6.47
C THR A 48 1.19 6.70 7.09
N ALA A 49 1.41 5.46 7.50
CA ALA A 49 2.68 5.07 8.08
C ALA A 49 3.83 5.22 7.08
N MET A 50 3.62 4.77 5.84
CA MET A 50 4.63 4.90 4.80
C MET A 50 4.94 6.36 4.48
N ALA A 51 3.92 7.20 4.39
CA ALA A 51 4.08 8.62 4.09
C ALA A 51 4.87 9.34 5.18
N ARG A 52 4.64 8.99 6.44
CA ARG A 52 5.35 9.62 7.55
C ARG A 52 6.84 9.36 7.54
N ASN A 53 7.25 8.23 6.98
CA ASN A 53 8.65 7.84 6.93
C ASN A 53 9.31 8.15 5.59
N ALA A 54 8.54 8.55 4.58
CA ALA A 54 9.02 8.67 3.21
C ALA A 54 9.78 9.96 2.96
N LEU A 55 9.44 11.02 3.68
CA LEU A 55 10.07 12.33 3.51
C LEU A 55 10.74 12.79 4.79
N ARG A 56 11.91 13.38 4.63
CA ARG A 56 12.56 14.12 5.71
C ARG A 56 11.95 15.50 5.81
N LYS A 57 12.08 16.10 6.99
CA LYS A 57 11.59 17.45 7.21
C LYS A 57 12.21 18.42 6.17
N GLY A 58 11.36 19.18 5.53
CA GLY A 58 11.80 20.17 4.55
C GLY A 58 11.95 19.66 3.14
N GLU A 59 11.80 18.36 2.90
CA GLU A 59 11.84 17.83 1.54
C GLU A 59 10.55 18.14 0.78
N PRO A 60 10.63 18.42 -0.53
CA PRO A 60 9.45 18.71 -1.32
C PRO A 60 8.58 17.45 -1.52
N TYR A 61 7.27 17.65 -1.60
CA TYR A 61 6.34 16.56 -1.82
C TYR A 61 6.59 15.80 -3.12
N GLY A 62 7.16 16.43 -4.11
CA GLY A 62 7.50 15.76 -5.37
C GLY A 62 8.49 14.60 -5.22
N LYS A 63 9.16 14.52 -4.08
CA LYS A 63 10.06 13.40 -3.77
C LYS A 63 9.35 12.18 -3.19
N PHE A 64 8.04 12.24 -2.93
CA PHE A 64 7.30 11.07 -2.54
C PHE A 64 7.42 10.00 -3.61
N LYS A 65 7.86 8.82 -3.21
CA LYS A 65 7.89 7.66 -4.10
C LYS A 65 6.49 7.12 -4.28
N ARG A 66 6.29 6.37 -5.35
CA ARG A 66 5.06 5.59 -5.49
C ARG A 66 4.95 4.65 -4.31
N SER A 67 3.75 4.51 -3.80
CA SER A 67 3.49 3.69 -2.62
C SER A 67 2.45 2.63 -2.94
N TYR A 68 2.80 1.38 -2.68
CA TYR A 68 1.92 0.24 -2.93
C TYR A 68 1.66 -0.49 -1.63
N VAL A 69 0.39 -0.69 -1.32
CA VAL A 69 -0.01 -1.61 -0.26
C VAL A 69 -0.60 -2.84 -0.93
N ILE A 70 0.01 -3.99 -0.71
CA ILE A 70 -0.35 -5.23 -1.38
C ILE A 70 -0.78 -6.24 -0.33
N PHE A 71 -2.06 -6.62 -0.36
CA PHE A 71 -2.59 -7.70 0.47
C PHE A 71 -2.56 -8.99 -0.34
N VAL A 72 -1.84 -9.98 0.17
CA VAL A 72 -1.85 -11.33 -0.39
C VAL A 72 -2.82 -12.15 0.45
N CYS A 73 -3.97 -12.49 -0.11
CA CYS A 73 -5.09 -13.07 0.62
C CYS A 73 -5.32 -14.51 0.24
N CYS A 74 -5.62 -15.35 1.24
CA CYS A 74 -6.06 -16.74 1.01
C CYS A 74 -7.58 -16.83 0.83
N PHE A 75 -8.22 -15.71 0.48
CA PHE A 75 -9.67 -15.60 0.30
C PHE A 75 -9.95 -14.45 -0.68
N ASP A 76 -11.18 -14.42 -1.18
CA ASP A 76 -11.63 -13.31 -2.05
C ASP A 76 -12.08 -12.14 -1.18
N ALA A 77 -11.25 -11.11 -1.09
CA ALA A 77 -11.47 -10.00 -0.16
C ALA A 77 -12.74 -9.18 -0.46
N PHE A 78 -13.15 -9.10 -1.72
CA PHE A 78 -14.26 -8.25 -2.12
C PHE A 78 -15.44 -9.01 -2.73
N GLY A 79 -15.33 -10.32 -2.88
CA GLY A 79 -16.45 -11.15 -3.30
C GLY A 79 -16.87 -11.02 -4.74
N MET A 80 -16.02 -10.48 -5.60
CA MET A 80 -16.31 -10.30 -7.02
C MET A 80 -15.67 -11.37 -7.91
N ASP A 81 -15.07 -12.37 -7.28
CA ASP A 81 -14.47 -13.51 -7.97
C ASP A 81 -13.34 -13.12 -8.93
N GLU A 82 -12.57 -12.11 -8.53
CA GLU A 82 -11.42 -11.66 -9.31
C GLU A 82 -10.11 -12.09 -8.61
N PRO A 83 -9.10 -12.50 -9.38
CA PRO A 83 -7.81 -12.87 -8.79
C PRO A 83 -7.02 -11.67 -8.28
N ILE A 84 -7.28 -10.50 -8.83
CA ILE A 84 -6.58 -9.27 -8.48
C ILE A 84 -7.57 -8.12 -8.41
N TYR A 85 -7.52 -7.38 -7.30
CA TYR A 85 -8.23 -6.11 -7.18
C TYR A 85 -7.19 -5.01 -7.06
N ARG A 86 -7.39 -3.93 -7.83
CA ARG A 86 -6.49 -2.79 -7.82
C ARG A 86 -7.27 -1.51 -7.58
N PHE A 87 -6.85 -0.75 -6.56
CA PHE A 87 -7.52 0.49 -6.18
C PHE A 87 -6.56 1.66 -6.28
N GLU A 88 -7.05 2.75 -6.83
CA GLU A 88 -6.37 4.04 -6.89
C GLU A 88 -7.38 5.13 -6.63
N MET A 89 -6.90 6.35 -6.42
CA MET A 89 -7.78 7.47 -6.14
C MET A 89 -8.32 8.06 -7.44
N TYR A 90 -9.65 8.08 -7.56
CA TYR A 90 -10.32 8.58 -8.76
C TYR A 90 -11.42 9.56 -8.41
N ASP A 91 -11.65 10.53 -9.29
CA ASP A 91 -12.87 11.30 -9.27
C ASP A 91 -14.02 10.39 -9.70
N LYS A 92 -15.08 10.33 -8.89
CA LYS A 92 -16.19 9.41 -9.12
C LYS A 92 -16.93 9.66 -10.43
N ASN A 93 -17.10 10.92 -10.78
CA ASN A 93 -17.91 11.31 -11.93
C ASN A 93 -17.11 11.30 -13.23
N LEU A 94 -15.87 11.76 -13.17
CA LEU A 94 -15.05 11.97 -14.36
C LEU A 94 -14.12 10.81 -14.65
N GLN A 95 -14.01 9.83 -13.76
CA GLN A 95 -13.06 8.73 -13.89
C GLN A 95 -11.62 9.24 -14.00
N LEU A 96 -11.35 10.37 -13.37
CA LEU A 96 -10.05 11.02 -13.40
C LEU A 96 -9.18 10.49 -12.28
N ASN A 97 -8.05 9.91 -12.63
CA ASN A 97 -7.10 9.40 -11.65
C ASN A 97 -6.37 10.59 -10.99
N LEU A 98 -6.32 10.61 -9.67
CA LEU A 98 -5.60 11.64 -8.95
C LEU A 98 -4.09 11.58 -9.23
N ASN A 99 -3.58 10.40 -9.53
CA ASN A 99 -2.16 10.17 -9.80
C ASN A 99 -1.27 10.62 -8.65
N ASP A 100 -1.69 10.31 -7.43
CA ASP A 100 -0.91 10.67 -6.25
C ASP A 100 0.22 9.68 -5.95
N GLY A 101 0.35 8.64 -6.77
CA GLY A 101 1.36 7.62 -6.59
C GLY A 101 0.97 6.51 -5.63
N SER A 102 -0.25 6.50 -5.09
CA SER A 102 -0.71 5.44 -4.21
C SER A 102 -1.49 4.37 -4.98
N SER A 103 -1.35 3.12 -4.58
CA SER A 103 -2.09 2.01 -5.16
C SER A 103 -2.24 0.90 -4.13
N THR A 104 -3.43 0.34 -4.01
CA THR A 104 -3.69 -0.83 -3.17
C THR A 104 -4.06 -2.00 -4.06
N MET A 105 -3.40 -3.15 -3.85
CA MET A 105 -3.72 -4.37 -4.57
C MET A 105 -4.09 -5.48 -3.60
N ASN A 106 -5.06 -6.30 -4.01
CA ASN A 106 -5.42 -7.51 -3.29
C ASN A 106 -5.26 -8.67 -4.23
N LEU A 107 -4.36 -9.58 -3.89
CA LEU A 107 -4.06 -10.76 -4.69
C LEU A 107 -4.65 -11.98 -4.00
N ALA A 108 -5.47 -12.75 -4.72
CA ALA A 108 -6.02 -14.00 -4.21
C ALA A 108 -5.07 -15.15 -4.57
N LEU A 109 -4.74 -15.92 -3.57
CA LEU A 109 -3.96 -17.14 -3.78
C LEU A 109 -4.85 -18.31 -4.18
#